data_76997474802447f420ef137d7896f217
#
_entry.id   76997474802447f420ef137d7896f217
#
_cell.length_a   1.000
_cell.length_b   1.000
_cell.length_c   1.000
_cell.angle_alpha   90.00
_cell.angle_beta   90.00
_cell.angle_gamma   90.00
#
_symmetry.space_group_name_H-M   'P 1'
#
loop_
_entity.id
_entity.type
_entity.pdbx_description
1 polymer ?
#
loop_
_entity_poly.entity_id
_entity_poly.type
_entity_poly.pdbx_seq_one_letter_code
_entity_poly.pdbx_strand_id
1 'polypeptide(L)'
;MNDQISPKEFLASEGAAEWRVLGDGGTAYFPTGSFAAGARLVQAISELPGVEEQKPDIDVRHDGITVRMVSFVDGYGGMTRGHADLARQISAAARALGLSADPSKVQSLLVIPGATDRAKVMPFWRAVLGYEPRRDSPAEDLVDPHGRAVPFWFEQMKEPRADGGGAIHIAIWVPYEQAEARIAAALAAGGRMVRDKFAPSWWTLADAAGNEADIATTKGRD
;
A
#
# COMPACT_ATOMS: atom_id res chain seq x y z
N MET A 1 7.60 21.61 -13.39
CA MET A 1 8.46 21.30 -12.22
C MET A 1 8.09 19.90 -11.79
N ASN A 2 9.07 19.07 -11.50
CA ASN A 2 8.78 17.69 -11.06
C ASN A 2 8.30 17.78 -9.61
N ASP A 3 6.99 17.60 -9.38
CA ASP A 3 6.34 17.67 -8.07
C ASP A 3 6.42 16.34 -7.30
N GLN A 4 7.07 15.34 -7.91
CA GLN A 4 7.26 14.01 -7.38
C GLN A 4 8.22 14.02 -6.18
N ILE A 5 7.89 13.23 -5.16
CA ILE A 5 8.73 13.05 -3.97
C ILE A 5 8.89 11.57 -3.62
N SER A 6 10.04 11.22 -3.08
CA SER A 6 10.31 9.87 -2.57
C SER A 6 9.54 9.57 -1.28
N PRO A 7 9.38 8.28 -0.90
CA PRO A 7 8.86 7.88 0.42
C PRO A 7 9.57 8.58 1.58
N LYS A 8 10.88 8.74 1.49
CA LYS A 8 11.70 9.39 2.51
C LYS A 8 11.41 10.89 2.62
N GLU A 9 11.28 11.59 1.49
CA GLU A 9 10.91 13.01 1.47
C GLU A 9 9.51 13.23 2.02
N PHE A 10 8.54 12.35 1.67
CA PHE A 10 7.20 12.41 2.24
C PHE A 10 7.23 12.23 3.77
N LEU A 11 7.90 11.20 4.28
CA LEU A 11 7.98 10.93 5.72
C LEU A 11 8.77 11.99 6.50
N ALA A 12 9.65 12.72 5.84
CA ALA A 12 10.39 13.85 6.43
C ALA A 12 9.59 15.17 6.40
N SER A 13 8.44 15.21 5.72
CA SER A 13 7.62 16.41 5.61
C SER A 13 6.93 16.75 6.93
N GLU A 14 6.68 18.02 7.17
CA GLU A 14 5.92 18.49 8.32
C GLU A 14 4.53 17.84 8.37
N GLY A 15 4.11 17.33 9.52
CA GLY A 15 2.81 16.68 9.72
C GLY A 15 2.71 15.24 9.22
N ALA A 16 3.77 14.68 8.64
CA ALA A 16 3.77 13.28 8.15
C ALA A 16 3.98 12.24 9.26
N ALA A 17 4.22 12.62 10.51
CA ALA A 17 4.49 11.69 11.63
C ALA A 17 3.35 10.67 11.85
N GLU A 18 2.11 11.05 11.53
CA GLU A 18 0.92 10.20 11.63
C GLU A 18 0.71 9.29 10.41
N TRP A 19 1.52 9.44 9.37
CA TRP A 19 1.40 8.73 8.10
C TRP A 19 2.44 7.64 7.95
N ARG A 20 2.13 6.63 7.14
CA ARG A 20 3.09 5.61 6.69
C ARG A 20 3.01 5.48 5.17
N VAL A 21 4.15 5.24 4.56
CA VAL A 21 4.18 4.90 3.13
C VAL A 21 4.13 3.38 3.00
N LEU A 22 3.12 2.90 2.30
CA LEU A 22 2.85 1.48 2.08
C LEU A 22 2.69 1.25 0.58
N GLY A 23 3.62 0.48 -0.01
CA GLY A 23 3.72 0.41 -1.47
C GLY A 23 4.07 1.79 -2.02
N ASP A 24 3.21 2.31 -2.90
CA ASP A 24 3.43 3.57 -3.60
C ASP A 24 2.77 4.79 -2.92
N GLY A 25 1.96 4.58 -1.86
CA GLY A 25 1.08 5.62 -1.31
C GLY A 25 1.28 5.92 0.17
N GLY A 26 1.06 7.20 0.52
CA GLY A 26 0.95 7.66 1.90
C GLY A 26 -0.39 7.27 2.51
N THR A 27 -0.40 6.62 3.67
CA THR A 27 -1.60 6.08 4.32
C THR A 27 -1.64 6.48 5.79
N ALA A 28 -2.81 6.89 6.27
CA ALA A 28 -3.09 7.12 7.69
C ALA A 28 -4.43 6.50 8.10
N TYR A 29 -4.52 6.01 9.33
CA TYR A 29 -5.76 5.52 9.93
C TYR A 29 -6.10 6.36 11.16
N PHE A 30 -7.32 6.87 11.20
CA PHE A 30 -7.85 7.68 12.29
C PHE A 30 -8.96 6.91 13.01
N PRO A 31 -8.73 6.39 14.23
CA PRO A 31 -9.79 5.82 15.06
C PRO A 31 -10.83 6.91 15.38
N THR A 32 -12.10 6.67 15.05
CA THR A 32 -13.17 7.66 15.27
C THR A 32 -14.16 7.24 16.33
N GLY A 33 -14.19 5.95 16.69
CA GLY A 33 -15.08 5.38 17.69
C GLY A 33 -16.58 5.40 17.31
N SER A 34 -16.93 6.07 16.21
CA SER A 34 -18.30 6.07 15.67
C SER A 34 -18.32 6.52 14.22
N PHE A 35 -19.30 6.04 13.47
CA PHE A 35 -19.54 6.46 12.09
C PHE A 35 -19.79 7.98 11.97
N ALA A 36 -20.53 8.56 12.93
CA ALA A 36 -20.80 10.00 12.93
C ALA A 36 -19.54 10.86 13.12
N ALA A 37 -18.58 10.41 13.95
CA ALA A 37 -17.30 11.09 14.10
C ALA A 37 -16.46 10.96 12.80
N GLY A 38 -16.51 9.78 12.17
CA GLY A 38 -15.91 9.56 10.86
C GLY A 38 -16.46 10.50 9.79
N ALA A 39 -17.77 10.62 9.70
CA ALA A 39 -18.43 11.51 8.74
C ALA A 39 -18.00 12.98 8.91
N ARG A 40 -17.83 13.44 10.17
CA ARG A 40 -17.31 14.80 10.43
C ARG A 40 -15.89 14.99 9.93
N LEU A 41 -15.04 13.99 10.08
CA LEU A 41 -13.67 14.08 9.55
C LEU A 41 -13.67 14.09 8.02
N VAL A 42 -14.51 13.26 7.37
CA VAL A 42 -14.65 13.28 5.89
C VAL A 42 -15.11 14.65 5.41
N GLN A 43 -16.08 15.25 6.07
CA GLN A 43 -16.53 16.58 5.73
C GLN A 43 -15.40 17.61 5.87
N ALA A 44 -14.68 17.59 6.98
CA ALA A 44 -13.55 18.49 7.19
C ALA A 44 -12.47 18.31 6.11
N ILE A 45 -12.19 17.06 5.69
CA ILE A 45 -11.24 16.78 4.60
C ILE A 45 -11.75 17.35 3.28
N SER A 46 -13.04 17.21 2.97
CA SER A 46 -13.62 17.67 1.71
C SER A 46 -13.55 19.20 1.51
N GLU A 47 -13.35 19.94 2.59
CA GLU A 47 -13.25 21.40 2.59
C GLU A 47 -11.78 21.91 2.53
N LEU A 48 -10.79 20.98 2.54
CA LEU A 48 -9.38 21.36 2.52
C LEU A 48 -8.92 21.84 1.15
N PRO A 49 -8.07 22.88 1.09
CA PRO A 49 -7.42 23.26 -0.15
C PRO A 49 -6.61 22.12 -0.77
N GLY A 50 -6.77 21.90 -2.08
CA GLY A 50 -6.03 20.90 -2.83
C GLY A 50 -6.65 19.50 -2.80
N VAL A 51 -7.77 19.26 -2.10
CA VAL A 51 -8.38 17.94 -2.02
C VAL A 51 -8.83 17.41 -3.39
N GLU A 52 -9.40 18.28 -4.23
CA GLU A 52 -9.88 17.92 -5.57
C GLU A 52 -8.72 17.61 -6.54
N GLU A 53 -7.56 18.24 -6.36
CA GLU A 53 -6.36 18.00 -7.14
C GLU A 53 -5.63 16.70 -6.72
N GLN A 54 -5.54 16.48 -5.39
CA GLN A 54 -4.80 15.34 -4.83
C GLN A 54 -5.64 14.07 -4.74
N LYS A 55 -6.97 14.17 -4.76
CA LYS A 55 -7.94 13.06 -4.84
C LYS A 55 -7.64 11.91 -3.85
N PRO A 56 -7.64 12.19 -2.53
CA PRO A 56 -7.38 11.15 -1.55
C PRO A 56 -8.47 10.06 -1.61
N ASP A 57 -8.07 8.79 -1.54
CA ASP A 57 -8.99 7.69 -1.29
C ASP A 57 -9.35 7.68 0.19
N ILE A 58 -10.64 7.58 0.52
CA ILE A 58 -11.12 7.57 1.90
C ILE A 58 -12.03 6.36 2.12
N ASP A 59 -11.58 5.41 2.94
CA ASP A 59 -12.41 4.29 3.42
C ASP A 59 -12.97 4.61 4.80
N VAL A 60 -14.31 4.64 4.90
CA VAL A 60 -15.04 4.97 6.13
C VAL A 60 -15.65 3.71 6.72
N ARG A 61 -15.22 3.36 7.93
CA ARG A 61 -15.76 2.25 8.72
C ARG A 61 -16.38 2.77 10.02
N HIS A 62 -17.11 1.89 10.72
CA HIS A 62 -17.74 2.26 11.99
C HIS A 62 -16.74 2.84 12.99
N ASP A 63 -15.55 2.22 13.10
CA ASP A 63 -14.58 2.51 14.14
C ASP A 63 -13.46 3.43 13.70
N GLY A 64 -13.37 3.77 12.40
CA GLY A 64 -12.29 4.62 11.90
C GLY A 64 -12.35 4.91 10.42
N ILE A 65 -11.43 5.79 10.02
CA ILE A 65 -11.23 6.20 8.64
C ILE A 65 -9.80 5.88 8.22
N THR A 66 -9.66 5.25 7.06
CA THR A 66 -8.37 5.14 6.38
C THR A 66 -8.31 6.15 5.24
N VAL A 67 -7.27 6.96 5.22
CA VAL A 67 -6.98 7.87 4.10
C VAL A 67 -5.72 7.40 3.39
N ARG A 68 -5.79 7.30 2.06
CA ARG A 68 -4.65 6.95 1.22
C ARG A 68 -4.49 7.99 0.12
N MET A 69 -3.24 8.36 -0.15
CA MET A 69 -2.86 9.28 -1.21
C MET A 69 -1.77 8.69 -2.08
N VAL A 70 -2.03 8.61 -3.38
CA VAL A 70 -1.10 8.14 -4.40
C VAL A 70 -1.53 8.69 -5.76
N SER A 71 -0.60 8.96 -6.64
CA SER A 71 -0.88 9.26 -8.04
C SER A 71 -0.36 8.16 -8.94
N PHE A 72 -1.19 7.71 -9.87
CA PHE A 72 -0.80 6.84 -10.99
C PHE A 72 -1.08 7.59 -12.29
N VAL A 73 -0.04 8.13 -12.88
CA VAL A 73 -0.06 8.82 -14.17
C VAL A 73 0.94 8.18 -15.11
N ASP A 74 0.90 8.51 -16.39
CA ASP A 74 1.77 7.90 -17.37
C ASP A 74 3.25 8.07 -16.98
N GLY A 75 3.90 6.93 -16.73
CA GLY A 75 5.31 6.86 -16.34
C GLY A 75 5.63 7.25 -14.90
N TYR A 76 4.62 7.41 -14.03
CA TYR A 76 4.84 7.67 -12.61
C TYR A 76 3.76 7.08 -11.69
N GLY A 77 4.18 6.28 -10.72
CA GLY A 77 3.39 5.85 -9.58
C GLY A 77 4.06 6.30 -8.27
N GLY A 78 3.32 7.04 -7.41
CA GLY A 78 3.89 7.52 -6.17
C GLY A 78 3.25 8.79 -5.61
N MET A 79 4.01 9.53 -4.80
CA MET A 79 3.53 10.71 -4.08
C MET A 79 4.10 12.01 -4.64
N THR A 80 3.40 13.09 -4.39
CA THR A 80 3.78 14.46 -4.77
C THR A 80 3.92 15.35 -3.53
N ARG A 81 4.50 16.54 -3.72
CA ARG A 81 4.53 17.59 -2.66
C ARG A 81 3.12 17.98 -2.24
N GLY A 82 2.18 18.03 -3.18
CA GLY A 82 0.77 18.29 -2.89
C GLY A 82 0.17 17.24 -1.96
N HIS A 83 0.54 15.96 -2.09
CA HIS A 83 0.14 14.92 -1.13
C HIS A 83 0.72 15.17 0.27
N ALA A 84 1.97 15.61 0.39
CA ALA A 84 2.56 15.93 1.69
C ALA A 84 1.88 17.13 2.36
N ASP A 85 1.56 18.15 1.57
CA ASP A 85 0.82 19.33 2.07
C ASP A 85 -0.59 18.97 2.50
N LEU A 86 -1.30 18.14 1.73
CA LEU A 86 -2.64 17.67 2.10
C LEU A 86 -2.60 16.74 3.33
N ALA A 87 -1.58 15.88 3.47
CA ALA A 87 -1.39 15.03 4.65
C ALA A 87 -1.29 15.87 5.94
N ARG A 88 -0.51 16.95 5.89
CA ARG A 88 -0.39 17.91 7.00
C ARG A 88 -1.73 18.55 7.36
N GLN A 89 -2.51 18.97 6.36
CA GLN A 89 -3.81 19.59 6.54
C GLN A 89 -4.84 18.59 7.12
N ILE A 90 -4.88 17.36 6.62
CA ILE A 90 -5.76 16.29 7.13
C ILE A 90 -5.43 15.99 8.60
N SER A 91 -4.16 15.86 8.94
CA SER A 91 -3.73 15.63 10.33
C SER A 91 -4.13 16.81 11.25
N ALA A 92 -4.06 18.04 10.75
CA ALA A 92 -4.51 19.22 11.50
C ALA A 92 -6.04 19.24 11.70
N ALA A 93 -6.81 18.91 10.67
CA ALA A 93 -8.26 18.81 10.74
C ALA A 93 -8.71 17.69 11.71
N ALA A 94 -8.05 16.53 11.68
CA ALA A 94 -8.30 15.45 12.62
C ALA A 94 -8.05 15.89 14.07
N ARG A 95 -6.93 16.54 14.36
CA ARG A 95 -6.61 17.08 15.70
C ARG A 95 -7.62 18.11 16.16
N ALA A 96 -8.14 18.96 15.27
CA ALA A 96 -9.18 19.94 15.60
C ALA A 96 -10.50 19.27 16.01
N LEU A 97 -10.74 18.03 15.54
CA LEU A 97 -11.87 17.20 15.95
C LEU A 97 -11.55 16.28 17.15
N GLY A 98 -10.37 16.41 17.77
CA GLY A 98 -9.94 15.58 18.88
C GLY A 98 -9.51 14.17 18.45
N LEU A 99 -9.21 13.96 17.19
CA LEU A 99 -8.77 12.66 16.64
C LEU A 99 -7.26 12.64 16.43
N SER A 100 -6.63 11.48 16.66
CA SER A 100 -5.22 11.22 16.37
C SER A 100 -5.12 9.94 15.56
N ALA A 101 -4.19 9.92 14.59
CA ALA A 101 -3.97 8.71 13.82
C ALA A 101 -3.32 7.60 14.64
N ASP A 102 -3.60 6.36 14.27
CA ASP A 102 -2.90 5.17 14.76
C ASP A 102 -2.12 4.50 13.62
N PRO A 103 -0.82 4.83 13.46
CA PRO A 103 0.00 4.25 12.40
C PRO A 103 0.19 2.73 12.52
N SER A 104 -0.16 2.13 13.66
CA SER A 104 -0.06 0.68 13.86
C SER A 104 -1.16 -0.10 13.15
N LYS A 105 -2.20 0.56 12.68
CA LYS A 105 -3.38 -0.06 12.07
C LYS A 105 -3.37 -0.06 10.55
N VAL A 106 -2.32 0.50 9.93
CA VAL A 106 -2.26 0.54 8.46
C VAL A 106 -1.48 -0.65 7.91
N GLN A 107 -2.00 -1.21 6.83
CA GLN A 107 -1.33 -2.22 6.00
C GLN A 107 -1.86 -2.16 4.57
N SER A 108 -1.09 -2.63 3.61
CA SER A 108 -1.52 -2.79 2.22
C SER A 108 -1.17 -4.20 1.72
N LEU A 109 -2.00 -4.73 0.84
CA LEU A 109 -1.83 -6.04 0.26
C LEU A 109 -1.57 -5.93 -1.24
N LEU A 110 -0.74 -6.80 -1.78
CA LEU A 110 -0.45 -6.95 -3.20
C LEU A 110 -0.41 -8.44 -3.54
N VAL A 111 -1.12 -8.83 -4.60
CA VAL A 111 -1.04 -10.19 -5.14
C VAL A 111 -0.01 -10.22 -6.27
N ILE A 112 0.89 -11.19 -6.24
CA ILE A 112 2.03 -11.25 -7.16
C ILE A 112 2.00 -12.58 -7.92
N PRO A 113 1.32 -12.65 -9.09
CA PRO A 113 1.45 -13.78 -10.00
C PRO A 113 2.80 -13.73 -10.71
N GLY A 114 3.58 -14.80 -10.61
CA GLY A 114 4.79 -14.99 -11.38
C GLY A 114 4.50 -15.67 -12.72
N ALA A 115 5.08 -15.17 -13.80
CA ALA A 115 4.97 -15.77 -15.12
C ALA A 115 6.26 -15.62 -15.92
N THR A 116 6.56 -16.60 -16.76
CA THR A 116 7.67 -16.55 -17.73
C THR A 116 7.34 -15.63 -18.91
N ASP A 117 6.06 -15.35 -19.12
CA ASP A 117 5.57 -14.40 -20.13
C ASP A 117 4.33 -13.70 -19.59
N ARG A 118 4.52 -12.51 -19.01
CA ARG A 118 3.43 -11.70 -18.44
C ARG A 118 2.37 -11.35 -19.45
N ALA A 119 2.76 -11.06 -20.69
CA ALA A 119 1.83 -10.67 -21.75
C ALA A 119 0.81 -11.75 -22.10
N LYS A 120 1.15 -13.02 -21.84
CA LYS A 120 0.23 -14.15 -22.06
C LYS A 120 -0.77 -14.35 -20.92
N VAL A 121 -0.40 -14.03 -19.69
CA VAL A 121 -1.24 -14.32 -18.51
C VAL A 121 -2.09 -13.12 -18.09
N MET A 122 -1.62 -11.90 -18.28
CA MET A 122 -2.35 -10.68 -17.88
C MET A 122 -3.74 -10.56 -18.51
N PRO A 123 -3.99 -10.87 -19.81
CA PRO A 123 -5.32 -10.78 -20.39
C PRO A 123 -6.36 -11.66 -19.70
N PHE A 124 -5.97 -12.86 -19.25
CA PHE A 124 -6.84 -13.74 -18.46
C PHE A 124 -7.24 -13.08 -17.14
N TRP A 125 -6.26 -12.60 -16.36
CA TRP A 125 -6.52 -11.97 -15.08
C TRP A 125 -7.34 -10.68 -15.21
N ARG A 126 -7.03 -9.88 -16.23
CA ARG A 126 -7.82 -8.68 -16.55
C ARG A 126 -9.29 -9.02 -16.78
N ALA A 127 -9.57 -10.06 -17.57
CA ALA A 127 -10.94 -10.48 -17.88
C ALA A 127 -11.68 -11.06 -16.67
N VAL A 128 -11.00 -11.91 -15.88
CA VAL A 128 -11.60 -12.57 -14.71
C VAL A 128 -11.90 -11.57 -13.60
N LEU A 129 -11.00 -10.60 -13.35
CA LEU A 129 -11.14 -9.63 -12.28
C LEU A 129 -11.94 -8.38 -12.67
N GLY A 130 -12.09 -8.12 -13.98
CA GLY A 130 -12.64 -6.85 -14.47
C GLY A 130 -11.68 -5.67 -14.21
N TYR A 131 -10.39 -5.94 -14.08
CA TYR A 131 -9.37 -4.95 -13.80
C TYR A 131 -8.87 -4.24 -15.04
N GLU A 132 -8.20 -3.11 -14.83
CA GLU A 132 -7.56 -2.32 -15.87
C GLU A 132 -6.04 -2.26 -15.66
N PRO A 133 -5.24 -2.10 -16.75
CA PRO A 133 -3.82 -1.82 -16.61
C PRO A 133 -3.57 -0.54 -15.81
N ARG A 134 -2.64 -0.59 -14.85
CA ARG A 134 -2.25 0.59 -14.07
C ARG A 134 -1.49 1.57 -14.97
N ARG A 135 -1.81 2.85 -14.89
CA ARG A 135 -1.36 3.86 -15.86
C ARG A 135 0.16 4.04 -15.93
N ASP A 136 0.85 3.93 -14.81
CA ASP A 136 2.32 4.07 -14.72
C ASP A 136 3.07 2.81 -15.19
N SER A 137 2.44 1.63 -15.07
CA SER A 137 3.07 0.34 -15.38
C SER A 137 2.09 -0.64 -16.08
N PRO A 138 1.55 -0.29 -17.25
CA PRO A 138 0.45 -1.03 -17.88
C PRO A 138 0.84 -2.44 -18.37
N ALA A 139 2.14 -2.75 -18.46
CA ALA A 139 2.67 -4.05 -18.85
C ALA A 139 2.93 -4.99 -17.66
N GLU A 140 2.73 -4.52 -16.42
CA GLU A 140 3.09 -5.26 -15.21
C GLU A 140 1.98 -5.30 -14.16
N ASP A 141 1.12 -4.27 -14.13
CA ASP A 141 0.13 -4.10 -13.07
C ASP A 141 -1.29 -4.09 -13.60
N LEU A 142 -2.19 -4.74 -12.84
CA LEU A 142 -3.63 -4.62 -12.99
C LEU A 142 -4.23 -4.09 -11.68
N VAL A 143 -5.16 -3.14 -11.80
CA VAL A 143 -5.84 -2.51 -10.67
C VAL A 143 -7.35 -2.52 -10.86
N ASP A 144 -8.08 -2.59 -9.75
CA ASP A 144 -9.52 -2.33 -9.75
C ASP A 144 -9.78 -0.89 -10.20
N PRO A 145 -10.58 -0.66 -11.26
CA PRO A 145 -10.88 0.70 -11.74
C PRO A 145 -11.58 1.59 -10.70
N HIS A 146 -12.12 0.99 -9.65
CA HIS A 146 -12.72 1.70 -8.52
C HIS A 146 -11.81 1.82 -7.28
N GLY A 147 -10.57 1.30 -7.34
CA GLY A 147 -9.58 1.40 -6.27
C GLY A 147 -9.92 0.66 -4.97
N ARG A 148 -10.91 -0.25 -4.96
CA ARG A 148 -11.42 -0.92 -3.74
C ARG A 148 -10.80 -2.27 -3.46
N ALA A 149 -10.29 -2.93 -4.50
CA ALA A 149 -9.77 -4.28 -4.39
C ALA A 149 -8.24 -4.31 -4.51
N VAL A 150 -7.67 -5.46 -4.17
CA VAL A 150 -6.23 -5.66 -4.08
C VAL A 150 -5.58 -5.58 -5.45
N PRO A 151 -4.52 -4.78 -5.65
CA PRO A 151 -3.80 -4.72 -6.93
C PRO A 151 -3.02 -6.01 -7.20
N PHE A 152 -2.75 -6.26 -8.47
CA PHE A 152 -1.93 -7.35 -8.98
C PHE A 152 -0.71 -6.78 -9.68
N TRP A 153 0.49 -7.20 -9.24
CA TRP A 153 1.74 -6.96 -9.96
C TRP A 153 2.30 -8.27 -10.47
N PHE A 154 2.54 -8.38 -11.78
CA PHE A 154 2.98 -9.61 -12.43
C PHE A 154 4.52 -9.67 -12.46
N GLU A 155 5.08 -10.58 -11.66
CA GLU A 155 6.52 -10.81 -11.63
C GLU A 155 6.98 -11.50 -12.91
N GLN A 156 8.04 -10.97 -13.56
CA GLN A 156 8.70 -11.62 -14.69
C GLN A 156 9.65 -12.71 -14.18
N MET A 157 9.28 -13.94 -14.37
CA MET A 157 10.12 -15.11 -14.03
C MET A 157 11.03 -15.46 -15.20
N LYS A 158 12.26 -15.90 -14.92
CA LYS A 158 13.18 -16.44 -15.94
C LYS A 158 12.78 -17.86 -16.34
N GLU A 159 12.39 -18.68 -15.37
CA GLU A 159 12.02 -20.07 -15.50
C GLU A 159 10.84 -20.39 -14.60
N PRO A 160 10.03 -21.42 -14.91
CA PRO A 160 9.02 -21.93 -13.98
C PRO A 160 9.68 -22.39 -12.66
N ARG A 161 8.94 -22.34 -11.57
CA ARG A 161 9.43 -22.84 -10.29
C ARG A 161 9.72 -24.35 -10.36
N ALA A 162 10.94 -24.72 -10.01
CA ALA A 162 11.39 -26.11 -10.07
C ALA A 162 10.72 -27.02 -9.02
N ASP A 163 10.21 -26.43 -7.94
CA ASP A 163 9.53 -27.14 -6.83
C ASP A 163 8.05 -27.42 -7.08
N GLY A 164 7.53 -27.00 -8.25
CA GLY A 164 6.10 -27.14 -8.58
C GLY A 164 5.19 -26.26 -7.72
N GLY A 165 5.74 -25.39 -6.88
CA GLY A 165 4.98 -24.42 -6.07
C GLY A 165 4.20 -23.47 -6.95
N GLY A 166 3.11 -22.91 -6.41
CA GLY A 166 2.31 -21.90 -7.11
C GLY A 166 3.15 -20.70 -7.51
N ALA A 167 2.88 -20.17 -8.70
CA ALA A 167 3.51 -18.94 -9.16
C ALA A 167 2.86 -17.67 -8.57
N ILE A 168 2.06 -17.79 -7.51
CA ILE A 168 1.41 -16.67 -6.83
C ILE A 168 1.90 -16.62 -5.40
N HIS A 169 2.37 -15.45 -4.97
CA HIS A 169 2.60 -15.14 -3.57
C HIS A 169 1.94 -13.81 -3.18
N ILE A 170 1.90 -13.52 -1.89
CA ILE A 170 1.25 -12.32 -1.36
C ILE A 170 2.31 -11.44 -0.71
N ALA A 171 2.36 -10.17 -1.07
CA ALA A 171 3.15 -9.18 -0.34
C ALA A 171 2.26 -8.35 0.58
N ILE A 172 2.63 -8.29 1.85
CA ILE A 172 1.96 -7.46 2.85
C ILE A 172 2.89 -6.31 3.22
N TRP A 173 2.48 -5.11 2.85
CA TRP A 173 3.19 -3.89 3.22
C TRP A 173 2.78 -3.46 4.62
N VAL A 174 3.76 -3.32 5.49
CA VAL A 174 3.57 -2.87 6.87
C VAL A 174 4.48 -1.69 7.19
N PRO A 175 4.16 -0.88 8.20
CA PRO A 175 5.13 0.06 8.78
C PRO A 175 6.41 -0.67 9.19
N TYR A 176 7.59 -0.07 8.93
CA TYR A 176 8.86 -0.72 9.20
C TYR A 176 8.99 -1.18 10.66
N GLU A 177 8.52 -0.36 11.59
CA GLU A 177 8.53 -0.64 13.02
C GLU A 177 7.69 -1.86 13.43
N GLN A 178 6.83 -2.37 12.54
CA GLN A 178 6.01 -3.57 12.77
C GLN A 178 6.58 -4.82 12.08
N ALA A 179 7.52 -4.67 11.16
CA ALA A 179 8.00 -5.78 10.33
C ALA A 179 8.57 -6.92 11.19
N GLU A 180 9.45 -6.61 12.14
CA GLU A 180 10.09 -7.61 13.00
C GLU A 180 9.07 -8.38 13.85
N ALA A 181 8.12 -7.69 14.45
CA ALA A 181 7.05 -8.32 15.25
C ALA A 181 6.14 -9.20 14.38
N ARG A 182 5.83 -8.76 13.14
CA ARG A 182 5.03 -9.53 12.18
C ARG A 182 5.75 -10.80 11.74
N ILE A 183 7.05 -10.71 11.44
CA ILE A 183 7.91 -11.86 11.10
C ILE A 183 7.97 -12.83 12.27
N ALA A 184 8.25 -12.35 13.48
CA ALA A 184 8.32 -13.19 14.67
C ALA A 184 6.99 -13.94 14.93
N ALA A 185 5.86 -13.28 14.78
CA ALA A 185 4.54 -13.89 14.93
C ALA A 185 4.29 -14.98 13.85
N ALA A 186 4.66 -14.72 12.60
CA ALA A 186 4.51 -15.70 11.52
C ALA A 186 5.38 -16.95 11.75
N LEU A 187 6.62 -16.78 12.21
CA LEU A 187 7.52 -17.88 12.55
C LEU A 187 6.99 -18.69 13.75
N ALA A 188 6.50 -18.02 14.78
CA ALA A 188 5.90 -18.67 15.95
C ALA A 188 4.61 -19.46 15.60
N ALA A 189 3.89 -19.03 14.56
CA ALA A 189 2.71 -19.72 14.03
C ALA A 189 3.03 -20.92 13.12
N GLY A 190 4.30 -21.32 13.01
CA GLY A 190 4.72 -22.48 12.21
C GLY A 190 5.24 -22.13 10.81
N GLY A 191 5.38 -20.84 10.50
CA GLY A 191 6.04 -20.40 9.29
C GLY A 191 7.56 -20.61 9.32
N ARG A 192 8.20 -20.49 8.18
CA ARG A 192 9.67 -20.54 8.05
C ARG A 192 10.18 -19.37 7.20
N MET A 193 11.38 -18.89 7.52
CA MET A 193 12.07 -17.91 6.67
C MET A 193 12.58 -18.61 5.40
N VAL A 194 12.23 -18.05 4.25
CA VAL A 194 12.69 -18.52 2.93
C VAL A 194 13.85 -17.65 2.47
N ARG A 195 13.71 -16.33 2.62
CA ARG A 195 14.69 -15.36 2.12
C ARG A 195 14.64 -14.05 2.91
N ASP A 196 15.81 -13.55 3.30
CA ASP A 196 15.97 -12.27 4.01
C ASP A 196 17.02 -11.34 3.36
N LYS A 197 17.63 -11.75 2.25
CA LYS A 197 18.70 -11.01 1.59
C LYS A 197 18.31 -9.62 1.06
N PHE A 198 17.01 -9.34 1.01
CA PHE A 198 16.48 -8.05 0.58
C PHE A 198 16.02 -7.16 1.74
N ALA A 199 16.25 -7.61 2.98
CA ALA A 199 15.97 -6.79 4.16
C ALA A 199 16.76 -5.46 4.10
N PRO A 200 16.19 -4.37 4.54
CA PRO A 200 14.89 -4.20 5.20
C PRO A 200 13.72 -3.94 4.25
N SER A 201 13.89 -4.05 2.93
CA SER A 201 12.82 -3.82 1.96
C SER A 201 11.75 -4.91 2.00
N TRP A 202 12.16 -6.19 2.10
CA TRP A 202 11.23 -7.30 2.35
C TRP A 202 11.93 -8.56 2.85
N TRP A 203 11.14 -9.42 3.49
CA TRP A 203 11.47 -10.78 3.93
C TRP A 203 10.44 -11.74 3.37
N THR A 204 10.88 -12.84 2.75
CA THR A 204 10.00 -13.89 2.24
C THR A 204 9.88 -15.01 3.28
N LEU A 205 8.67 -15.33 3.68
CA LEU A 205 8.32 -16.44 4.56
C LEU A 205 7.46 -17.46 3.79
N ALA A 206 7.37 -18.68 4.30
CA ALA A 206 6.44 -19.68 3.80
C ALA A 206 5.72 -20.40 4.94
N ASP A 207 4.50 -20.86 4.65
CA ASP A 207 3.75 -21.75 5.53
C ASP A 207 4.28 -23.20 5.48
N ALA A 208 3.65 -24.11 6.22
CA ALA A 208 4.01 -25.53 6.27
C ALA A 208 3.81 -26.27 4.92
N ALA A 209 2.94 -25.75 4.04
CA ALA A 209 2.68 -26.28 2.71
C ALA A 209 3.59 -25.66 1.62
N GLY A 210 4.38 -24.64 1.98
CA GLY A 210 5.31 -23.97 1.06
C GLY A 210 4.72 -22.77 0.33
N ASN A 211 3.52 -22.29 0.69
CA ASN A 211 2.99 -21.05 0.13
C ASN A 211 3.77 -19.86 0.67
N GLU A 212 4.22 -18.98 -0.22
CA GLU A 212 5.09 -17.86 0.13
C GLU A 212 4.32 -16.56 0.37
N ALA A 213 4.82 -15.77 1.31
CA ALA A 213 4.38 -14.42 1.56
C ALA A 213 5.58 -13.52 1.89
N ASP A 214 5.53 -12.28 1.41
CA ASP A 214 6.52 -11.24 1.74
C ASP A 214 5.98 -10.30 2.82
N ILE A 215 6.78 -10.05 3.84
CA ILE A 215 6.58 -8.87 4.70
C ILE A 215 7.44 -7.76 4.10
N ALA A 216 6.81 -6.73 3.57
CA ALA A 216 7.46 -5.67 2.83
C ALA A 216 7.38 -4.32 3.56
N THR A 217 8.40 -3.50 3.38
CA THR A 217 8.46 -2.11 3.89
C THR A 217 9.06 -1.18 2.84
N THR A 218 8.91 0.12 3.03
CA THR A 218 9.54 1.13 2.16
C THR A 218 10.99 1.43 2.55
N LYS A 219 11.48 0.92 3.69
CA LYS A 219 12.85 1.17 4.14
C LYS A 219 13.86 0.47 3.23
N GLY A 220 14.88 1.21 2.81
CA GLY A 220 15.90 0.72 1.88
C GLY A 220 15.49 0.78 0.41
N ARG A 221 14.44 1.54 0.08
CA ARG A 221 13.94 1.78 -1.30
C ARG A 221 14.11 3.24 -1.74
N ASP A 222 15.05 3.97 -1.13
CA ASP A 222 15.37 5.38 -1.44
C ASP A 222 16.22 5.51 -2.70
#